data_e301d637420b740bdb324e93a23a60c3
#
_entry.id   e301d637420b740bdb324e93a23a60c3
#
_cell.length_a   1.000
_cell.length_b   1.000
_cell.length_c   1.000
_cell.angle_alpha   90.00
_cell.angle_beta   90.00
_cell.angle_gamma   90.00
#
_symmetry.space_group_name_H-M   'P 1'
#
loop_
_entity.id
_entity.type
_entity.pdbx_description
1 polymer ?
#
loop_
_entity_poly.entity_id
_entity_poly.type
_entity_poly.pdbx_seq_one_letter_code
_entity_poly.pdbx_strand_id
1 'polypeptide(L)'
;HKMFTFCTSTVYIGADFYSTNAYSYIFANPRISSMTVDVSVDLQQIIGRQRLEENPFRNSATLYFNTRESRVDRQALEEAVREKKEKTQRQIKNYVVVPYKNEMLQMMEETIRKYGHKDHYCCIVRDSNGRVCVVENEILEIADRRAWEVSDRIYNNDFSMYRALKAGVNVTKA
;
A
#
# COMPACT_ATOMS: atom_id res chain seq x y z
N HIS A 1 -6.75 -27.10 -10.41
CA HIS A 1 -5.53 -26.35 -10.05
C HIS A 1 -5.45 -25.09 -10.91
N LYS A 2 -5.29 -23.92 -10.26
CA LYS A 2 -5.00 -22.67 -10.98
C LYS A 2 -3.50 -22.60 -11.22
N MET A 3 -3.09 -22.28 -12.45
CA MET A 3 -1.67 -22.13 -12.79
C MET A 3 -1.04 -20.89 -12.12
N PHE A 4 -1.83 -19.81 -11.99
CA PHE A 4 -1.40 -18.56 -11.37
C PHE A 4 -2.43 -18.09 -10.33
N THR A 5 -1.91 -17.53 -9.22
CA THR A 5 -2.70 -16.81 -8.22
C THR A 5 -2.12 -15.42 -8.09
N PHE A 6 -2.94 -14.39 -8.39
CA PHE A 6 -2.55 -12.99 -8.21
C PHE A 6 -3.03 -12.50 -6.85
N CYS A 7 -2.13 -11.87 -6.12
CA CYS A 7 -2.38 -11.39 -4.77
C CYS A 7 -2.01 -9.91 -4.66
N THR A 8 -2.76 -9.19 -3.85
CA THR A 8 -2.44 -7.82 -3.45
C THR A 8 -1.79 -7.81 -2.06
N SER A 9 -1.29 -6.65 -1.61
CA SER A 9 -0.68 -6.49 -0.29
C SER A 9 -1.57 -6.96 0.88
N THR A 10 -2.87 -6.90 0.75
CA THR A 10 -3.84 -7.35 1.78
C THR A 10 -3.71 -8.85 2.10
N VAL A 11 -3.26 -9.65 1.13
CA VAL A 11 -3.09 -11.11 1.30
C VAL A 11 -1.91 -11.46 2.20
N TYR A 12 -0.87 -10.62 2.25
CA TYR A 12 0.34 -10.90 3.05
C TYR A 12 0.07 -10.98 4.55
N ILE A 13 -1.02 -10.38 5.00
CA ILE A 13 -1.35 -10.28 6.42
C ILE A 13 -2.20 -11.46 6.89
N GLY A 14 -2.95 -12.12 5.99
CA GLY A 14 -3.99 -13.06 6.43
C GLY A 14 -4.14 -14.36 5.63
N ALA A 15 -3.39 -14.60 4.54
CA ALA A 15 -3.52 -15.82 3.75
C ALA A 15 -2.24 -16.65 3.73
N ASP A 16 -2.37 -17.95 3.98
CA ASP A 16 -1.29 -18.92 3.84
C ASP A 16 -1.53 -19.79 2.60
N PHE A 17 -0.45 -20.18 1.94
CA PHE A 17 -0.48 -21.01 0.74
C PHE A 17 0.17 -22.37 1.02
N TYR A 18 -0.53 -23.44 0.62
CA TYR A 18 -0.12 -24.81 0.80
C TYR A 18 0.03 -25.49 -0.56
N SER A 19 1.05 -25.08 -1.33
CA SER A 19 1.36 -25.66 -2.62
C SER A 19 2.69 -26.40 -2.58
N THR A 20 2.75 -27.57 -3.20
CA THR A 20 3.95 -28.41 -3.27
C THR A 20 5.06 -27.86 -4.16
N ASN A 21 4.73 -26.93 -5.05
CA ASN A 21 5.67 -26.45 -6.09
C ASN A 21 5.44 -24.98 -6.52
N ALA A 22 4.70 -24.19 -5.75
CA ALA A 22 4.49 -22.80 -6.10
C ALA A 22 5.75 -21.95 -5.86
N TYR A 23 6.04 -21.07 -6.81
CA TYR A 23 7.11 -20.08 -6.74
C TYR A 23 6.50 -18.67 -6.63
N SER A 24 7.12 -17.81 -5.82
CA SER A 24 6.62 -16.46 -5.59
C SER A 24 7.32 -15.44 -6.50
N TYR A 25 6.53 -14.67 -7.22
CA TYR A 25 6.99 -13.51 -7.98
C TYR A 25 6.40 -12.24 -7.36
N ILE A 26 7.26 -11.28 -7.02
CA ILE A 26 6.90 -10.04 -6.35
C ILE A 26 7.16 -8.88 -7.30
N PHE A 27 6.16 -8.03 -7.50
CA PHE A 27 6.28 -6.84 -8.34
C PHE A 27 6.13 -5.61 -7.48
N ALA A 28 7.15 -4.77 -7.43
CA ALA A 28 7.19 -3.56 -6.64
C ALA A 28 7.40 -2.33 -7.54
N ASN A 29 6.62 -1.29 -7.29
CA ASN A 29 6.70 -0.03 -8.02
C ASN A 29 6.57 1.16 -7.05
N PRO A 30 7.65 1.92 -6.80
CA PRO A 30 7.63 3.05 -5.87
C PRO A 30 6.83 4.26 -6.37
N ARG A 31 6.38 4.26 -7.64
CA ARG A 31 5.50 5.30 -8.19
C ARG A 31 4.03 5.11 -7.77
N ILE A 32 3.71 3.94 -7.23
CA ILE A 32 2.35 3.57 -6.78
C ILE A 32 2.46 3.16 -5.32
N SER A 33 1.89 3.96 -4.41
CA SER A 33 2.01 3.74 -2.96
C SER A 33 1.56 2.34 -2.52
N SER A 34 0.49 1.81 -3.11
CA SER A 34 0.00 0.46 -2.84
C SER A 34 0.88 -0.68 -3.38
N MET A 35 1.86 -0.37 -4.22
CA MET A 35 2.85 -1.31 -4.78
C MET A 35 4.26 -1.06 -4.23
N THR A 36 4.42 -0.16 -3.25
CA THR A 36 5.69 0.08 -2.57
C THR A 36 5.88 -0.98 -1.49
N VAL A 37 6.80 -1.90 -1.71
CA VAL A 37 7.11 -2.99 -0.77
C VAL A 37 8.30 -2.59 0.10
N ASP A 38 8.15 -2.60 1.41
CA ASP A 38 9.29 -2.47 2.32
C ASP A 38 10.01 -3.81 2.40
N VAL A 39 11.07 -3.97 1.61
CA VAL A 39 11.80 -5.24 1.52
C VAL A 39 12.44 -5.66 2.84
N SER A 40 12.63 -4.75 3.77
CA SER A 40 13.16 -5.05 5.10
C SER A 40 12.12 -5.65 6.06
N VAL A 41 10.83 -5.49 5.76
CA VAL A 41 9.73 -5.95 6.61
C VAL A 41 8.79 -6.88 5.83
N ASP A 42 8.27 -6.41 4.68
CA ASP A 42 7.19 -7.10 3.97
C ASP A 42 7.70 -8.34 3.23
N LEU A 43 8.95 -8.32 2.74
CA LEU A 43 9.48 -9.40 1.91
C LEU A 43 9.51 -10.74 2.65
N GLN A 44 9.94 -10.73 3.90
CA GLN A 44 9.96 -11.95 4.73
C GLN A 44 8.56 -12.47 5.01
N GLN A 45 7.61 -11.57 5.21
CA GLN A 45 6.20 -11.95 5.40
C GLN A 45 5.61 -12.55 4.12
N ILE A 46 5.91 -11.99 2.97
CA ILE A 46 5.43 -12.50 1.67
C ILE A 46 5.98 -13.89 1.41
N ILE A 47 7.30 -14.08 1.54
CA ILE A 47 7.96 -15.36 1.32
C ILE A 47 7.44 -16.39 2.32
N GLY A 48 7.31 -16.02 3.59
CA GLY A 48 6.83 -16.89 4.65
C GLY A 48 5.38 -17.37 4.53
N ARG A 49 4.61 -16.88 3.52
CA ARG A 49 3.24 -17.37 3.25
C ARG A 49 3.19 -18.73 2.56
N GLN A 50 4.26 -19.19 1.94
CA GLN A 50 4.38 -20.56 1.45
C GLN A 50 4.69 -21.48 2.63
N ARG A 51 3.66 -22.19 3.15
CA ARG A 51 3.76 -22.95 4.40
C ARG A 51 4.16 -24.40 4.26
N LEU A 52 3.92 -25.00 3.07
CA LEU A 52 4.16 -26.42 2.89
C LEU A 52 5.66 -26.72 2.84
N GLU A 53 6.12 -27.63 3.71
CA GLU A 53 7.54 -27.97 3.87
C GLU A 53 8.13 -28.66 2.64
N GLU A 54 7.32 -29.42 1.95
CA GLU A 54 7.69 -30.16 0.73
C GLU A 54 7.85 -29.22 -0.48
N ASN A 55 7.45 -27.96 -0.38
CA ASN A 55 7.69 -26.99 -1.46
C ASN A 55 9.16 -26.55 -1.47
N PRO A 56 9.95 -26.95 -2.47
CA PRO A 56 11.37 -26.57 -2.54
C PRO A 56 11.60 -25.08 -2.73
N PHE A 57 10.56 -24.33 -3.11
CA PHE A 57 10.62 -22.88 -3.36
C PHE A 57 10.02 -22.05 -2.22
N ARG A 58 9.60 -22.66 -1.10
CA ARG A 58 8.89 -21.98 -0.02
C ARG A 58 9.65 -20.77 0.57
N ASN A 59 10.98 -20.81 0.53
CA ASN A 59 11.85 -19.77 1.06
C ASN A 59 12.49 -18.90 -0.04
N SER A 60 11.93 -18.94 -1.25
CA SER A 60 12.48 -18.26 -2.42
C SER A 60 11.43 -17.38 -3.09
N ALA A 61 11.88 -16.26 -3.64
CA ALA A 61 11.06 -15.40 -4.47
C ALA A 61 11.91 -14.65 -5.48
N THR A 62 11.30 -14.24 -6.59
CA THR A 62 11.90 -13.27 -7.52
C THR A 62 11.21 -11.93 -7.33
N LEU A 63 12.00 -10.90 -7.06
CA LEU A 63 11.53 -9.53 -6.93
C LEU A 63 11.83 -8.75 -8.21
N TYR A 64 10.79 -8.24 -8.85
CA TYR A 64 10.86 -7.25 -9.93
C TYR A 64 10.53 -5.89 -9.37
N PHE A 65 11.39 -4.92 -9.59
CA PHE A 65 11.19 -3.57 -9.09
C PHE A 65 11.65 -2.50 -10.07
N ASN A 66 11.09 -1.32 -9.93
CA ASN A 66 11.57 -0.12 -10.59
C ASN A 66 12.25 0.76 -9.56
N THR A 67 13.27 1.50 -9.97
CA THR A 67 13.83 2.57 -9.18
C THR A 67 13.11 3.89 -9.47
N ARG A 68 13.25 4.86 -8.60
CA ARG A 68 12.78 6.22 -8.84
C ARG A 68 13.73 6.95 -9.79
N GLU A 69 13.15 7.66 -10.76
CA GLU A 69 13.90 8.52 -11.68
C GLU A 69 14.31 9.85 -11.04
N SER A 70 13.57 10.30 -10.03
CA SER A 70 13.86 11.55 -9.31
C SER A 70 13.54 11.40 -7.83
N ARG A 71 14.36 12.01 -6.97
CA ARG A 71 14.02 12.19 -5.57
C ARG A 71 12.80 13.11 -5.45
N VAL A 72 11.78 12.64 -4.76
CA VAL A 72 10.72 13.54 -4.30
C VAL A 72 11.25 14.24 -3.06
N ASP A 73 11.31 15.55 -3.10
CA ASP A 73 11.73 16.34 -1.97
C ASP A 73 10.75 16.15 -0.79
N ARG A 74 11.29 16.13 0.41
CA ARG A 74 10.48 16.07 1.64
C ARG A 74 9.51 17.25 1.74
N GLN A 75 9.91 18.41 1.27
CA GLN A 75 9.05 19.58 1.24
C GLN A 75 7.84 19.37 0.34
N ALA A 76 8.01 18.75 -0.83
CA ALA A 76 6.92 18.41 -1.73
C ALA A 76 5.94 17.37 -1.13
N LEU A 77 6.45 16.42 -0.31
CA LEU A 77 5.60 15.50 0.45
C LEU A 77 4.75 16.26 1.47
N GLU A 78 5.37 17.11 2.29
CA GLU A 78 4.66 17.87 3.32
C GLU A 78 3.58 18.77 2.71
N GLU A 79 3.86 19.36 1.55
CA GLU A 79 2.89 20.15 0.82
C GLU A 79 1.72 19.31 0.30
N ALA A 80 1.99 18.16 -0.31
CA ALA A 80 0.95 17.24 -0.77
C ALA A 80 0.07 16.72 0.37
N VAL A 81 0.67 16.36 1.52
CA VAL A 81 -0.06 15.95 2.72
C VAL A 81 -0.95 17.10 3.24
N ARG A 82 -0.41 18.30 3.31
CA ARG A 82 -1.16 19.49 3.74
C ARG A 82 -2.38 19.75 2.83
N GLU A 83 -2.18 19.71 1.51
CA GLU A 83 -3.28 19.90 0.55
C GLU A 83 -4.36 18.83 0.70
N LYS A 84 -3.98 17.57 0.87
CA LYS A 84 -4.93 16.48 1.13
C LYS A 84 -5.71 16.70 2.43
N LYS A 85 -5.05 17.13 3.49
CA LYS A 85 -5.72 17.46 4.78
C LYS A 85 -6.71 18.61 4.63
N GLU A 86 -6.35 19.67 3.93
CA GLU A 86 -7.25 20.80 3.67
C GLU A 86 -8.47 20.39 2.84
N LYS A 87 -8.27 19.53 1.81
CA LYS A 87 -9.38 18.95 1.04
C LYS A 87 -10.27 18.07 1.92
N THR A 88 -9.66 17.25 2.78
CA THR A 88 -10.37 16.40 3.76
C THR A 88 -11.28 17.25 4.65
N GLN A 89 -10.73 18.28 5.27
CA GLN A 89 -11.48 19.17 6.15
C GLN A 89 -12.64 19.89 5.43
N ARG A 90 -12.41 20.30 4.17
CA ARG A 90 -13.47 20.89 3.34
C ARG A 90 -14.58 19.90 3.05
N GLN A 91 -14.26 18.65 2.72
CA GLN A 91 -15.26 17.62 2.44
C GLN A 91 -16.09 17.28 3.68
N ILE A 92 -15.44 17.15 4.85
CA ILE A 92 -16.14 16.92 6.12
C ILE A 92 -17.10 18.08 6.43
N LYS A 93 -16.65 19.32 6.32
CA LYS A 93 -17.49 20.51 6.53
C LYS A 93 -18.67 20.54 5.56
N ASN A 94 -18.42 20.26 4.27
CA ASN A 94 -19.47 20.22 3.27
C ASN A 94 -20.52 19.15 3.60
N TYR A 95 -20.09 17.95 3.99
CA TYR A 95 -21.01 16.88 4.38
C TYR A 95 -21.93 17.26 5.56
N VAL A 96 -21.42 18.03 6.52
CA VAL A 96 -22.21 18.47 7.68
C VAL A 96 -23.37 19.39 7.25
N VAL A 97 -23.14 20.27 6.28
CA VAL A 97 -24.08 21.35 5.91
C VAL A 97 -24.99 21.01 4.72
N VAL A 98 -24.65 20.02 3.88
CA VAL A 98 -25.48 19.71 2.71
C VAL A 98 -26.81 19.05 3.08
N PRO A 99 -27.93 19.41 2.43
CA PRO A 99 -29.22 18.78 2.65
C PRO A 99 -29.33 17.38 2.02
N TYR A 100 -28.60 17.10 0.93
CA TYR A 100 -28.60 15.83 0.17
C TYR A 100 -27.44 14.92 0.56
N LYS A 101 -27.42 14.52 1.84
CA LYS A 101 -26.30 13.71 2.41
C LYS A 101 -26.12 12.35 1.75
N ASN A 102 -27.20 11.68 1.38
CA ASN A 102 -27.15 10.34 0.79
C ASN A 102 -26.49 10.35 -0.59
N GLU A 103 -26.82 11.32 -1.42
CA GLU A 103 -26.22 11.48 -2.75
C GLU A 103 -24.74 11.82 -2.63
N MET A 104 -24.39 12.68 -1.71
CA MET A 104 -22.99 13.01 -1.47
C MET A 104 -22.17 11.80 -0.99
N LEU A 105 -22.72 11.00 -0.09
CA LEU A 105 -22.08 9.76 0.37
C LEU A 105 -21.88 8.78 -0.78
N GLN A 106 -22.90 8.57 -1.60
CA GLN A 106 -22.81 7.68 -2.77
C GLN A 106 -21.70 8.14 -3.71
N MET A 107 -21.63 9.43 -4.03
CA MET A 107 -20.55 9.99 -4.86
C MET A 107 -19.17 9.80 -4.24
N MET A 108 -19.04 9.98 -2.93
CA MET A 108 -17.78 9.75 -2.22
C MET A 108 -17.38 8.27 -2.24
N GLU A 109 -18.31 7.35 -1.98
CA GLU A 109 -18.06 5.90 -2.03
C GLU A 109 -17.62 5.46 -3.44
N GLU A 110 -18.30 5.93 -4.48
CA GLU A 110 -17.93 5.66 -5.87
C GLU A 110 -16.54 6.20 -6.21
N THR A 111 -16.22 7.41 -5.76
CA THR A 111 -14.91 8.03 -5.97
C THR A 111 -13.81 7.25 -5.27
N ILE A 112 -14.01 6.90 -3.99
CA ILE A 112 -13.05 6.10 -3.22
C ILE A 112 -12.87 4.72 -3.87
N ARG A 113 -13.96 4.07 -4.29
CA ARG A 113 -13.90 2.77 -4.95
C ARG A 113 -13.12 2.81 -6.27
N LYS A 114 -13.27 3.88 -7.04
CA LYS A 114 -12.66 4.02 -8.38
C LYS A 114 -11.22 4.49 -8.33
N TYR A 115 -10.90 5.43 -7.47
CA TYR A 115 -9.62 6.13 -7.45
C TYR A 115 -8.82 5.95 -6.16
N GLY A 116 -9.40 5.30 -5.14
CA GLY A 116 -8.81 5.23 -3.81
C GLY A 116 -8.79 6.61 -3.12
N HIS A 117 -7.96 6.72 -2.10
CA HIS A 117 -7.80 7.96 -1.31
C HIS A 117 -6.69 8.88 -1.90
N LYS A 118 -6.72 9.14 -3.22
CA LYS A 118 -5.68 9.94 -3.87
C LYS A 118 -5.67 11.41 -3.42
N ASP A 119 -6.85 11.98 -3.27
CA ASP A 119 -7.02 13.42 -3.09
C ASP A 119 -7.41 13.85 -1.68
N HIS A 120 -7.79 12.93 -0.82
CA HIS A 120 -8.23 13.21 0.54
C HIS A 120 -8.10 11.99 1.45
N TYR A 121 -8.16 12.23 2.75
CA TYR A 121 -8.13 11.22 3.80
C TYR A 121 -9.50 10.93 4.43
N CYS A 122 -10.60 11.29 3.76
CA CYS A 122 -11.93 10.98 4.26
C CYS A 122 -12.22 9.48 4.21
N CYS A 123 -12.85 8.96 5.24
CA CYS A 123 -13.54 7.68 5.20
C CYS A 123 -14.98 7.82 5.71
N ILE A 124 -15.80 6.88 5.31
CA ILE A 124 -17.21 6.80 5.68
C ILE A 124 -17.33 5.74 6.76
N VAL A 125 -17.81 6.14 7.93
CA VAL A 125 -17.97 5.25 9.09
C VAL A 125 -19.41 5.28 9.60
N ARG A 126 -19.81 4.24 10.34
CA ARG A 126 -21.06 4.25 11.11
C ARG A 126 -20.72 4.41 12.58
N ASP A 127 -21.39 5.36 13.23
CA ASP A 127 -21.27 5.53 14.69
C ASP A 127 -22.04 4.41 15.44
N SER A 128 -21.94 4.42 16.75
CA SER A 128 -22.61 3.46 17.64
C SER A 128 -24.15 3.49 17.52
N ASN A 129 -24.72 4.57 17.00
CA ASN A 129 -26.16 4.76 16.78
C ASN A 129 -26.57 4.41 15.33
N GLY A 130 -25.66 3.88 14.53
CA GLY A 130 -25.91 3.54 13.13
C GLY A 130 -25.91 4.74 12.17
N ARG A 131 -25.59 5.95 12.63
CA ARG A 131 -25.51 7.13 11.77
C ARG A 131 -24.24 7.09 10.94
N VAL A 132 -24.39 7.44 9.68
CA VAL A 132 -23.24 7.54 8.77
C VAL A 132 -22.55 8.89 8.98
N CYS A 133 -21.24 8.85 9.15
CA CYS A 133 -20.38 10.01 9.35
C CYS A 133 -19.22 9.98 8.37
N VAL A 134 -18.80 11.15 7.91
CA VAL A 134 -17.55 11.32 7.15
C VAL A 134 -16.51 11.86 8.12
N VAL A 135 -15.42 11.11 8.27
CA VAL A 135 -14.33 11.45 9.20
C VAL A 135 -12.99 11.42 8.51
N GLU A 136 -12.00 12.06 9.09
CA GLU A 136 -10.61 11.94 8.66
C GLU A 136 -10.04 10.59 9.15
N ASN A 137 -9.32 9.90 8.27
CA ASN A 137 -8.59 8.68 8.60
C ASN A 137 -7.09 8.96 8.61
N GLU A 138 -6.53 9.16 9.81
CA GLU A 138 -5.11 9.44 10.02
C GLU A 138 -4.20 8.30 9.56
N ILE A 139 -4.69 7.06 9.53
CA ILE A 139 -3.92 5.91 9.04
C ILE A 139 -3.53 6.10 7.58
N LEU A 140 -4.38 6.74 6.77
CA LEU A 140 -4.09 7.01 5.36
C LEU A 140 -2.94 8.02 5.20
N GLU A 141 -2.87 9.03 6.06
CA GLU A 141 -1.73 9.96 6.11
C GLU A 141 -0.44 9.22 6.48
N ILE A 142 -0.50 8.40 7.54
CA ILE A 142 0.64 7.60 7.98
C ILE A 142 1.10 6.66 6.86
N ALA A 143 0.18 6.04 6.15
CA ALA A 143 0.49 5.15 5.02
C ALA A 143 1.19 5.91 3.86
N ASP A 144 0.72 7.11 3.50
CA ASP A 144 1.36 7.94 2.48
C ASP A 144 2.78 8.33 2.88
N ARG A 145 2.98 8.78 4.13
CA ARG A 145 4.29 9.11 4.67
C ARG A 145 5.23 7.92 4.67
N ARG A 146 4.73 6.76 5.12
CA ARG A 146 5.50 5.51 5.14
C ARG A 146 5.90 5.07 3.73
N ALA A 147 4.98 5.09 2.78
CA ALA A 147 5.27 4.74 1.39
C ALA A 147 6.34 5.66 0.79
N TRP A 148 6.32 6.94 1.12
CA TRP A 148 7.34 7.88 0.70
C TRP A 148 8.71 7.56 1.32
N GLU A 149 8.78 7.33 2.64
CA GLU A 149 10.02 6.99 3.36
C GLU A 149 10.66 5.72 2.81
N VAL A 150 9.87 4.67 2.61
CA VAL A 150 10.32 3.41 2.02
C VAL A 150 10.85 3.65 0.61
N SER A 151 10.12 4.42 -0.18
CA SER A 151 10.49 4.74 -1.55
C SER A 151 11.78 5.56 -1.63
N ASP A 152 11.97 6.56 -0.76
CA ASP A 152 13.21 7.36 -0.72
C ASP A 152 14.41 6.55 -0.22
N ARG A 153 14.22 5.70 0.77
CA ARG A 153 15.28 4.90 1.37
C ARG A 153 15.73 3.74 0.49
N ILE A 154 14.78 3.01 -0.10
CA ILE A 154 15.02 1.71 -0.73
C ILE A 154 15.09 1.82 -2.25
N TYR A 155 14.17 2.59 -2.87
CA TYR A 155 14.01 2.63 -4.33
C TYR A 155 14.75 3.78 -5.01
N ASN A 156 15.66 4.44 -4.32
CA ASN A 156 16.42 5.56 -4.88
C ASN A 156 17.32 5.12 -6.06
N ASN A 157 17.93 3.94 -5.94
CA ASN A 157 18.70 3.29 -7.00
C ASN A 157 18.88 1.80 -6.71
N ASP A 158 19.42 1.05 -7.66
CA ASP A 158 19.65 -0.39 -7.54
C ASP A 158 20.56 -0.75 -6.34
N PHE A 159 21.55 0.08 -6.03
CA PHE A 159 22.43 -0.16 -4.90
C PHE A 159 21.72 -0.04 -3.56
N SER A 160 20.84 0.95 -3.42
CA SER A 160 20.03 1.13 -2.21
C SER A 160 19.08 -0.07 -1.99
N MET A 161 18.45 -0.55 -3.06
CA MET A 161 17.62 -1.75 -3.03
C MET A 161 18.46 -2.99 -2.65
N TYR A 162 19.58 -3.21 -3.32
CA TYR A 162 20.46 -4.35 -3.03
C TYR A 162 20.93 -4.36 -1.58
N ARG A 163 21.32 -3.20 -1.05
CA ARG A 163 21.74 -3.05 0.36
C ARG A 163 20.59 -3.37 1.33
N ALA A 164 19.39 -2.91 1.04
CA ALA A 164 18.21 -3.19 1.86
C ALA A 164 17.85 -4.69 1.85
N LEU A 165 17.90 -5.32 0.68
CA LEU A 165 17.67 -6.76 0.54
C LEU A 165 18.71 -7.58 1.31
N LYS A 166 20.00 -7.26 1.15
CA LYS A 166 21.09 -8.01 1.78
C LYS A 166 21.10 -7.95 3.31
N ALA A 167 20.42 -6.96 3.89
CA ALA A 167 20.26 -6.87 5.34
C ALA A 167 19.29 -7.91 5.92
N GLY A 168 18.39 -8.49 5.10
CA GLY A 168 17.34 -9.39 5.57
C GLY A 168 17.27 -10.75 4.86
N VAL A 169 17.85 -10.91 3.66
CA VAL A 169 17.75 -12.13 2.86
C VAL A 169 19.04 -12.41 2.08
N ASN A 170 19.23 -13.67 1.68
CA ASN A 170 20.27 -14.01 0.73
C ASN A 170 19.85 -13.59 -0.67
N VAL A 171 20.66 -12.77 -1.33
CA VAL A 171 20.36 -12.18 -2.63
C VAL A 171 21.25 -12.79 -3.70
N THR A 172 20.63 -13.32 -4.74
CA THR A 172 21.31 -13.68 -6.00
C THR A 172 20.79 -12.74 -7.07
N LYS A 173 21.70 -12.08 -7.80
CA LYS A 173 21.32 -11.25 -8.94
C LYS A 173 21.09 -12.15 -10.16
N ALA A 174 19.92 -12.03 -10.75
CA ALA A 174 19.61 -12.67 -12.03
C ALA A 174 20.15 -11.85 -13.19
#